data_3b712b7012062fe26158f92acde4711e
#
_entry.id   3b712b7012062fe26158f92acde4711e
#
_cell.length_a   1.000
_cell.length_b   1.000
_cell.length_c   1.000
_cell.angle_alpha   90.00
_cell.angle_beta   90.00
_cell.angle_gamma   90.00
#
_symmetry.space_group_name_H-M   'P 1'
#
loop_
_entity.id
_entity.type
_entity.pdbx_description
1 polymer ?
#
loop_
_entity_poly.entity_id
_entity_poly.type
_entity_poly.pdbx_seq_one_letter_code
_entity_poly.pdbx_strand_id
1 'polypeptide(L)'
;MVNILVCGIDYEEGRAYSSDGSNDGMTDMILYCQFDIKGGALRMLQIPRNSLVATQNRKITLSNGKTYAATNYQINSVALSNGGDIAALAEVIYDQYKLPIDYYVTIDMQALVEMVDNFGGIEVYIPHDMSFAGSVLKQGYRNLDGASAEFFVRCRHGEGYANSDIDRLNMQRYFYAGLFKRVRSMGITDVLNQLPLVFNNYIHTDMDLTTIAKMLVSFTRIDSANIMLAQTPVFMGVPNVGKTSSFDGYSCVVPDAGSIAELLNTYFRNYTGPVSAEEMNLVTNNWPHGTASTSANVQFVGQLDKESDDAILSGDTDVAGATTTDGQAAGQ
;
A
#
# COMPACT_ATOMS: atom_id res chain seq x y z
N MET A 1 18.55 -4.79 -9.84
CA MET A 1 17.46 -4.38 -8.94
C MET A 1 16.81 -3.15 -9.54
N VAL A 2 15.49 -3.07 -9.55
CA VAL A 2 14.73 -1.88 -9.93
C VAL A 2 13.73 -1.59 -8.82
N ASN A 3 13.69 -0.35 -8.36
CA ASN A 3 12.85 0.09 -7.26
C ASN A 3 11.79 1.06 -7.78
N ILE A 4 10.52 0.74 -7.56
CA ILE A 4 9.38 1.49 -8.09
C ILE A 4 8.49 1.91 -6.95
N LEU A 5 8.13 3.18 -6.92
CA LEU A 5 7.08 3.69 -6.04
C LEU A 5 5.75 3.64 -6.79
N VAL A 6 4.83 2.78 -6.37
CA VAL A 6 3.47 2.69 -6.91
C VAL A 6 2.52 3.41 -5.97
N CYS A 7 1.80 4.39 -6.49
CA CYS A 7 0.87 5.24 -5.74
C CYS A 7 -0.55 5.15 -6.29
N GLY A 8 -1.51 4.81 -5.44
CA GLY A 8 -2.93 4.98 -5.74
C GLY A 8 -3.38 6.38 -5.34
N ILE A 9 -3.89 7.15 -6.31
CA ILE A 9 -4.38 8.50 -6.09
C ILE A 9 -5.89 8.46 -5.91
N ASP A 10 -6.37 9.00 -4.79
CA ASP A 10 -7.82 9.11 -4.55
C ASP A 10 -8.39 10.30 -5.31
N TYR A 11 -8.48 10.14 -6.62
CA TYR A 11 -9.07 11.10 -7.54
C TYR A 11 -10.05 10.40 -8.47
N GLU A 12 -11.20 11.05 -8.71
CA GLU A 12 -12.21 10.63 -9.67
C GLU A 12 -12.87 11.86 -10.24
N GLU A 13 -12.87 12.00 -11.56
CA GLU A 13 -13.44 13.17 -12.22
C GLU A 13 -14.94 13.30 -11.93
N GLY A 14 -15.38 14.48 -11.52
CA GLY A 14 -16.78 14.79 -11.20
C GLY A 14 -17.27 14.36 -9.83
N ARG A 15 -16.43 13.70 -9.00
CA ARG A 15 -16.77 13.39 -7.61
C ARG A 15 -16.36 14.54 -6.69
N ALA A 16 -17.32 15.04 -5.91
CA ALA A 16 -17.03 15.99 -4.83
C ALA A 16 -16.58 15.21 -3.57
N TYR A 17 -15.30 15.22 -3.23
CA TYR A 17 -14.73 14.56 -2.04
C TYR A 17 -14.94 15.39 -0.77
N SER A 18 -14.74 16.66 -0.90
CA SER A 18 -14.97 17.64 0.16
C SER A 18 -15.54 18.91 -0.46
N SER A 19 -16.22 19.72 0.34
CA SER A 19 -16.82 20.99 -0.13
C SER A 19 -15.77 22.00 -0.63
N ASP A 20 -14.50 21.77 -0.31
CA ASP A 20 -13.37 22.64 -0.66
C ASP A 20 -12.29 21.93 -1.51
N GLY A 21 -12.49 20.66 -1.88
CA GLY A 21 -11.53 19.87 -2.66
C GLY A 21 -10.22 19.54 -1.94
N SER A 22 -10.12 19.82 -0.63
CA SER A 22 -8.85 19.80 0.12
C SER A 22 -8.23 18.41 0.26
N ASN A 23 -8.98 17.35 0.00
CA ASN A 23 -8.53 15.95 0.09
C ASN A 23 -8.45 15.25 -1.27
N ASP A 24 -8.76 15.95 -2.35
CA ASP A 24 -8.73 15.36 -3.69
C ASP A 24 -7.28 15.19 -4.15
N GLY A 25 -6.95 13.98 -4.62
CA GLY A 25 -5.61 13.67 -5.11
C GLY A 25 -4.60 13.25 -4.03
N MET A 26 -5.06 12.87 -2.83
CA MET A 26 -4.19 12.25 -1.83
C MET A 26 -3.70 10.88 -2.30
N THR A 27 -2.48 10.54 -1.87
CA THR A 27 -1.84 9.25 -2.17
C THR A 27 -2.31 8.20 -1.17
N ASP A 28 -3.47 7.60 -1.43
CA ASP A 28 -4.14 6.69 -0.48
C ASP A 28 -3.65 5.23 -0.53
N MET A 29 -2.83 4.89 -1.52
CA MET A 29 -2.03 3.67 -1.56
C MET A 29 -0.57 4.07 -1.81
N ILE A 30 0.33 3.60 -0.96
CA ILE A 30 1.77 3.81 -1.09
C ILE A 30 2.44 2.44 -1.02
N LEU A 31 2.95 1.99 -2.15
CA LEU A 31 3.54 0.67 -2.31
C LEU A 31 4.94 0.80 -2.90
N TYR A 32 5.95 0.44 -2.13
CA TYR A 32 7.32 0.34 -2.63
C TYR A 32 7.55 -1.06 -3.17
N CYS A 33 7.93 -1.15 -4.44
CA CYS A 33 8.19 -2.39 -5.15
C CYS A 33 9.68 -2.52 -5.49
N GLN A 34 10.33 -3.53 -4.97
CA GLN A 34 11.71 -3.88 -5.31
C GLN A 34 11.74 -5.10 -6.21
N PHE A 35 12.15 -4.90 -7.44
CA PHE A 35 12.15 -5.90 -8.49
C PHE A 35 13.55 -6.45 -8.76
N ASP A 36 13.79 -7.68 -8.39
CA ASP A 36 15.03 -8.39 -8.73
C ASP A 36 14.87 -9.13 -10.05
N ILE A 37 15.18 -8.45 -11.15
CA ILE A 37 15.07 -9.00 -12.51
C ILE A 37 15.95 -10.24 -12.68
N LYS A 38 17.14 -10.25 -12.10
CA LYS A 38 18.10 -11.36 -12.25
C LYS A 38 17.76 -12.54 -11.34
N GLY A 39 17.38 -12.25 -10.11
CA GLY A 39 17.01 -13.26 -9.11
C GLY A 39 15.59 -13.79 -9.28
N GLY A 40 14.75 -13.16 -10.12
CA GLY A 40 13.36 -13.56 -10.33
C GLY A 40 12.50 -13.40 -9.07
N ALA A 41 12.60 -12.25 -8.39
CA ALA A 41 11.84 -11.96 -7.18
C ALA A 41 11.24 -10.54 -7.20
N LEU A 42 10.09 -10.41 -6.57
CA LEU A 42 9.42 -9.13 -6.32
C LEU A 42 9.14 -8.99 -4.83
N ARG A 43 9.57 -7.88 -4.24
CA ARG A 43 9.29 -7.54 -2.84
C ARG A 43 8.47 -6.28 -2.81
N MET A 44 7.34 -6.31 -2.12
CA MET A 44 6.38 -5.23 -2.06
C MET A 44 6.19 -4.81 -0.60
N LEU A 45 6.42 -3.52 -0.32
CA LEU A 45 6.28 -2.93 1.01
C LEU A 45 5.14 -1.91 0.99
N GLN A 46 4.09 -2.20 1.74
CA GLN A 46 2.98 -1.27 1.96
C GLN A 46 3.36 -0.27 3.06
N ILE A 47 3.22 1.02 2.78
CA ILE A 47 3.39 2.10 3.76
C ILE A 47 2.00 2.63 4.10
N PRO A 48 1.55 2.58 5.37
CA PRO A 48 0.25 3.11 5.76
C PRO A 48 0.14 4.60 5.40
N ARG A 49 -0.93 4.96 4.70
CA ARG A 49 -1.15 6.33 4.18
C ARG A 49 -1.17 7.42 5.25
N ASN A 50 -1.53 7.05 6.46
CA ASN A 50 -1.62 7.94 7.62
C ASN A 50 -0.36 7.89 8.52
N SER A 51 0.76 7.34 8.04
CA SER A 51 2.04 7.41 8.74
C SER A 51 2.42 8.86 9.00
N LEU A 52 2.83 9.14 10.25
CA LEU A 52 3.24 10.47 10.67
C LEU A 52 4.58 10.83 9.99
N VAL A 53 4.61 11.95 9.28
CA VAL A 53 5.82 12.44 8.57
C VAL A 53 6.21 13.86 8.95
N ALA A 54 5.34 14.60 9.63
CA ALA A 54 5.60 15.97 10.03
C ALA A 54 5.10 16.21 11.47
N THR A 55 5.82 17.09 12.15
CA THR A 55 5.43 17.58 13.48
C THR A 55 4.92 19.02 13.37
N GLN A 56 5.02 19.76 14.39
CA GLN A 56 4.46 21.10 14.62
C GLN A 56 4.38 21.95 13.35
N ASN A 57 4.53 22.57 12.67
CA ASN A 57 4.37 23.48 11.53
C ASN A 57 3.98 22.81 10.19
N ARG A 58 3.58 21.57 10.19
CA ARG A 58 3.23 20.81 8.97
C ARG A 58 4.34 20.87 7.91
N LYS A 59 5.59 20.78 8.35
CA LYS A 59 6.77 20.80 7.47
C LYS A 59 7.53 19.51 7.64
N ILE A 60 8.10 19.04 6.54
CA ILE A 60 9.00 17.91 6.48
C ILE A 60 10.37 18.47 6.09
N THR A 61 11.34 18.35 6.97
CA THR A 61 12.73 18.74 6.67
C THR A 61 13.57 17.48 6.55
N LEU A 62 14.11 17.27 5.37
CA LEU A 62 14.96 16.12 5.07
C LEU A 62 16.39 16.32 5.63
N SER A 63 17.15 15.25 5.76
CA SER A 63 18.55 15.29 6.22
C SER A 63 19.47 16.11 5.32
N ASN A 64 19.14 16.29 4.05
CA ASN A 64 19.85 17.19 3.12
C ASN A 64 19.48 18.67 3.29
N GLY A 65 18.63 19.03 4.25
CA GLY A 65 18.16 20.39 4.51
C GLY A 65 16.99 20.87 3.65
N LYS A 66 16.53 20.07 2.67
CA LYS A 66 15.35 20.40 1.85
C LYS A 66 14.09 20.33 2.70
N THR A 67 13.20 21.29 2.57
CA THR A 67 11.96 21.38 3.34
C THR A 67 10.76 21.34 2.42
N TYR A 68 9.80 20.46 2.71
CA TYR A 68 8.50 20.39 2.06
C TYR A 68 7.40 20.91 2.99
N ALA A 69 6.43 21.59 2.42
CA ALA A 69 5.17 21.88 3.11
C ALA A 69 4.29 20.60 3.11
N ALA A 70 3.46 20.44 4.15
CA ALA A 70 2.43 19.43 4.20
C ALA A 70 1.10 20.08 4.60
N THR A 71 -0.01 19.69 3.98
CA THR A 71 -1.35 20.18 4.33
C THR A 71 -1.82 19.58 5.65
N ASN A 72 -1.33 18.39 5.98
CA ASN A 72 -1.55 17.69 7.24
C ASN A 72 -0.26 16.94 7.66
N TYR A 73 -0.36 16.13 8.69
CA TYR A 73 0.78 15.40 9.25
C TYR A 73 1.01 14.02 8.63
N GLN A 74 0.19 13.60 7.68
CA GLN A 74 0.17 12.27 7.10
C GLN A 74 0.99 12.19 5.83
N ILE A 75 1.64 11.04 5.57
CA ILE A 75 2.50 10.84 4.40
C ILE A 75 1.73 10.98 3.07
N ASN A 76 0.45 10.59 3.03
CA ASN A 76 -0.38 10.67 1.83
C ASN A 76 -0.65 12.11 1.33
N SER A 77 -0.43 13.11 2.18
CA SER A 77 -0.60 14.53 1.81
C SER A 77 0.64 15.15 1.17
N VAL A 78 1.77 14.46 1.17
CA VAL A 78 3.06 15.04 0.73
C VAL A 78 3.02 15.46 -0.74
N ALA A 79 2.61 14.56 -1.63
CA ALA A 79 2.51 14.87 -3.06
C ALA A 79 1.51 15.99 -3.32
N LEU A 80 0.28 15.89 -2.76
CA LEU A 80 -0.77 16.91 -2.91
C LEU A 80 -0.30 18.29 -2.44
N SER A 81 0.37 18.36 -1.28
CA SER A 81 0.89 19.62 -0.72
C SER A 81 2.00 20.26 -1.56
N ASN A 82 2.58 19.51 -2.47
CA ASN A 82 3.62 19.95 -3.40
C ASN A 82 3.12 19.98 -4.85
N GLY A 83 1.84 20.25 -5.06
CA GLY A 83 1.25 20.41 -6.38
C GLY A 83 1.03 19.11 -7.15
N GLY A 84 0.92 17.99 -6.43
CA GLY A 84 0.78 16.64 -7.02
C GLY A 84 2.12 16.00 -7.41
N ASP A 85 3.25 16.60 -7.01
CA ASP A 85 4.58 16.10 -7.37
C ASP A 85 4.94 14.83 -6.57
N ILE A 86 4.91 13.70 -7.24
CA ILE A 86 5.30 12.39 -6.67
C ILE A 86 6.78 12.33 -6.33
N ALA A 87 7.65 13.11 -6.99
CA ALA A 87 9.06 13.17 -6.64
C ALA A 87 9.26 13.68 -5.21
N ALA A 88 8.41 14.60 -4.73
CA ALA A 88 8.44 15.05 -3.34
C ALA A 88 8.15 13.88 -2.36
N LEU A 89 7.19 13.03 -2.65
CA LEU A 89 6.91 11.85 -1.85
C LEU A 89 8.06 10.83 -1.92
N ALA A 90 8.63 10.62 -3.11
CA ALA A 90 9.77 9.73 -3.30
C ALA A 90 11.00 10.18 -2.49
N GLU A 91 11.30 11.49 -2.49
CA GLU A 91 12.38 12.05 -1.66
C GLU A 91 12.12 11.86 -0.15
N VAL A 92 10.88 12.03 0.31
CA VAL A 92 10.51 11.79 1.71
C VAL A 92 10.69 10.31 2.08
N ILE A 93 10.25 9.38 1.21
CA ILE A 93 10.43 7.95 1.44
C ILE A 93 11.92 7.59 1.47
N TYR A 94 12.71 8.13 0.54
CA TYR A 94 14.16 7.91 0.54
C TYR A 94 14.81 8.45 1.82
N ASP A 95 14.47 9.65 2.25
CA ASP A 95 15.02 10.25 3.46
C ASP A 95 14.62 9.51 4.73
N GLN A 96 13.33 9.17 4.86
CA GLN A 96 12.80 8.57 6.09
C GLN A 96 13.06 7.07 6.18
N TYR A 97 12.88 6.31 5.09
CA TYR A 97 13.00 4.85 5.08
C TYR A 97 14.33 4.37 4.48
N LYS A 98 15.15 5.26 3.92
CA LYS A 98 16.39 4.94 3.20
C LYS A 98 16.18 3.92 2.08
N LEU A 99 15.04 3.99 1.41
CA LEU A 99 14.67 3.15 0.27
C LEU A 99 14.88 3.94 -1.04
N PRO A 100 15.83 3.54 -1.91
CA PRO A 100 16.04 4.19 -3.19
C PRO A 100 14.84 3.95 -4.11
N ILE A 101 14.46 4.94 -4.90
CA ILE A 101 13.38 4.87 -5.88
C ILE A 101 13.95 5.25 -7.24
N ASP A 102 13.85 4.32 -8.20
CA ASP A 102 14.34 4.51 -9.57
C ASP A 102 13.25 5.07 -10.47
N TYR A 103 11.99 4.67 -10.24
CA TYR A 103 10.82 5.08 -11.01
C TYR A 103 9.59 5.21 -10.13
N TYR A 104 8.57 5.91 -10.63
CA TYR A 104 7.25 5.92 -10.01
C TYR A 104 6.14 5.54 -11.00
N VAL A 105 5.02 5.07 -10.45
CA VAL A 105 3.77 4.83 -11.15
C VAL A 105 2.63 5.37 -10.29
N THR A 106 1.79 6.23 -10.85
CA THR A 106 0.54 6.63 -10.19
C THR A 106 -0.66 6.04 -10.93
N ILE A 107 -1.63 5.59 -10.17
CA ILE A 107 -2.87 4.97 -10.66
C ILE A 107 -4.02 5.65 -9.94
N ASP A 108 -4.97 6.22 -10.68
CA ASP A 108 -6.23 6.70 -10.08
C ASP A 108 -7.28 5.58 -10.01
N MET A 109 -8.43 5.88 -9.42
CA MET A 109 -9.50 4.88 -9.25
C MET A 109 -10.09 4.46 -10.59
N GLN A 110 -10.19 5.36 -11.56
CA GLN A 110 -10.69 5.05 -12.88
C GLN A 110 -9.75 4.08 -13.60
N ALA A 111 -8.43 4.27 -13.50
CA ALA A 111 -7.45 3.34 -14.04
C ALA A 111 -7.59 1.94 -13.46
N LEU A 112 -7.83 1.83 -12.15
CA LEU A 112 -8.04 0.53 -11.49
C LEU A 112 -9.28 -0.17 -12.07
N VAL A 113 -10.41 0.55 -12.17
CA VAL A 113 -11.67 0.01 -12.70
C VAL A 113 -11.48 -0.46 -14.15
N GLU A 114 -10.96 0.40 -15.01
CA GLU A 114 -10.76 0.07 -16.42
C GLU A 114 -9.75 -1.06 -16.65
N MET A 115 -8.68 -1.08 -15.86
CA MET A 115 -7.68 -2.16 -15.92
C MET A 115 -8.33 -3.51 -15.59
N VAL A 116 -9.12 -3.58 -14.54
CA VAL A 116 -9.79 -4.82 -14.13
C VAL A 116 -10.80 -5.27 -15.17
N ASP A 117 -11.60 -4.35 -15.70
CA ASP A 117 -12.61 -4.65 -16.74
C ASP A 117 -11.95 -5.10 -18.06
N ASN A 118 -10.90 -4.40 -18.50
CA ASN A 118 -10.12 -4.77 -19.68
C ASN A 118 -9.44 -6.14 -19.55
N PHE A 119 -9.05 -6.52 -18.34
CA PHE A 119 -8.53 -7.86 -18.07
C PHE A 119 -9.63 -8.94 -18.02
N GLY A 120 -10.91 -8.58 -18.13
CA GLY A 120 -12.05 -9.50 -18.04
C GLY A 120 -12.33 -9.97 -16.61
N GLY A 121 -12.01 -9.13 -15.65
CA GLY A 121 -12.11 -9.41 -14.22
C GLY A 121 -10.86 -10.02 -13.61
N ILE A 122 -10.81 -9.97 -12.27
CA ILE A 122 -9.73 -10.55 -11.46
C ILE A 122 -10.35 -11.48 -10.42
N GLU A 123 -9.91 -12.74 -10.39
CA GLU A 123 -10.30 -13.68 -9.35
C GLU A 123 -9.53 -13.37 -8.06
N VAL A 124 -10.29 -13.05 -7.00
CA VAL A 124 -9.77 -12.69 -5.68
C VAL A 124 -10.42 -13.54 -4.62
N TYR A 125 -9.66 -14.03 -3.66
CA TYR A 125 -10.20 -14.64 -2.46
C TYR A 125 -10.69 -13.57 -1.49
N ILE A 126 -11.96 -13.66 -1.07
CA ILE A 126 -12.61 -12.80 -0.08
C ILE A 126 -12.62 -13.56 1.25
N PRO A 127 -11.80 -13.14 2.26
CA PRO A 127 -11.65 -13.93 3.49
C PRO A 127 -12.90 -13.96 4.38
N HIS A 128 -13.71 -12.93 4.34
CA HIS A 128 -14.97 -12.80 5.08
C HIS A 128 -15.97 -11.96 4.28
N ASP A 129 -17.26 -12.07 4.62
CA ASP A 129 -18.28 -11.22 4.00
C ASP A 129 -17.98 -9.75 4.19
N MET A 130 -18.03 -8.97 3.10
CA MET A 130 -17.83 -7.53 3.11
C MET A 130 -19.12 -6.84 2.71
N SER A 131 -19.54 -5.84 3.48
CA SER A 131 -20.75 -5.05 3.20
C SER A 131 -20.58 -3.63 3.70
N PHE A 132 -20.69 -2.67 2.78
CA PHE A 132 -20.66 -1.25 3.12
C PHE A 132 -21.34 -0.41 2.03
N ALA A 133 -22.13 0.59 2.42
CA ALA A 133 -22.79 1.56 1.53
C ALA A 133 -23.59 0.92 0.37
N GLY A 134 -24.17 -0.26 0.60
CA GLY A 134 -24.99 -0.97 -0.40
C GLY A 134 -24.21 -1.95 -1.28
N SER A 135 -22.89 -1.93 -1.26
CA SER A 135 -22.05 -2.93 -1.92
C SER A 135 -21.85 -4.15 -1.02
N VAL A 136 -21.84 -5.35 -1.61
CA VAL A 136 -21.68 -6.62 -0.88
C VAL A 136 -20.77 -7.55 -1.68
N LEU A 137 -19.74 -8.06 -1.02
CA LEU A 137 -18.92 -9.17 -1.52
C LEU A 137 -19.00 -10.34 -0.53
N LYS A 138 -19.32 -11.52 -1.04
CA LYS A 138 -19.41 -12.73 -0.23
C LYS A 138 -18.07 -13.43 -0.15
N GLN A 139 -17.79 -14.04 0.99
CA GLN A 139 -16.62 -14.89 1.24
C GLN A 139 -16.35 -15.91 0.13
N GLY A 140 -15.09 -16.30 -0.03
CA GLY A 140 -14.60 -17.26 -1.02
C GLY A 140 -14.07 -16.59 -2.27
N TYR A 141 -13.68 -17.39 -3.26
CA TYR A 141 -13.19 -16.86 -4.54
C TYR A 141 -14.31 -16.16 -5.32
N ARG A 142 -14.03 -14.95 -5.78
CA ARG A 142 -14.94 -14.13 -6.60
C ARG A 142 -14.18 -13.54 -7.78
N ASN A 143 -14.77 -13.58 -8.96
CA ASN A 143 -14.27 -12.80 -10.08
C ASN A 143 -14.82 -11.39 -9.95
N LEU A 144 -13.94 -10.44 -9.61
CA LEU A 144 -14.28 -9.03 -9.43
C LEU A 144 -14.21 -8.32 -10.78
N ASP A 145 -15.26 -7.60 -11.14
CA ASP A 145 -15.21 -6.55 -12.14
C ASP A 145 -14.59 -5.27 -11.57
N GLY A 146 -14.43 -4.23 -12.38
CA GLY A 146 -13.78 -2.99 -11.96
C GLY A 146 -14.43 -2.35 -10.74
N ALA A 147 -15.76 -2.25 -10.71
CA ALA A 147 -16.51 -1.65 -9.60
C ALA A 147 -16.39 -2.46 -8.30
N SER A 148 -16.45 -3.79 -8.40
CA SER A 148 -16.25 -4.69 -7.26
C SER A 148 -14.81 -4.65 -6.75
N ALA A 149 -13.84 -4.54 -7.65
CA ALA A 149 -12.43 -4.39 -7.31
C ALA A 149 -12.16 -3.05 -6.59
N GLU A 150 -12.71 -1.95 -7.08
CA GLU A 150 -12.65 -0.65 -6.39
C GLU A 150 -13.22 -0.75 -4.98
N PHE A 151 -14.43 -1.32 -4.84
CA PHE A 151 -15.03 -1.53 -3.53
C PHE A 151 -14.10 -2.36 -2.62
N PHE A 152 -13.55 -3.47 -3.12
CA PHE A 152 -12.67 -4.35 -2.36
C PHE A 152 -11.42 -3.63 -1.83
N VAL A 153 -10.71 -2.89 -2.69
CA VAL A 153 -9.45 -2.23 -2.29
C VAL A 153 -9.64 -1.00 -1.41
N ARG A 154 -10.83 -0.39 -1.45
CA ARG A 154 -11.16 0.83 -0.67
C ARG A 154 -11.85 0.52 0.65
N CYS A 155 -12.52 -0.62 0.79
CA CYS A 155 -13.28 -0.95 2.00
C CYS A 155 -12.36 -0.94 3.23
N ARG A 156 -12.85 -0.34 4.31
CA ARG A 156 -12.18 -0.24 5.62
C ARG A 156 -13.17 -0.23 6.78
N HIS A 157 -14.36 -0.72 6.50
CA HIS A 157 -15.47 -0.75 7.45
C HIS A 157 -16.16 -2.12 7.43
N GLY A 158 -16.77 -2.48 8.55
CA GLY A 158 -17.47 -3.75 8.70
C GLY A 158 -16.65 -4.79 9.44
N GLU A 159 -17.08 -6.03 9.35
CA GLU A 159 -16.38 -7.16 9.95
C GLU A 159 -14.96 -7.30 9.37
N GLY A 160 -13.99 -7.67 10.20
CA GLY A 160 -12.59 -7.80 9.80
C GLY A 160 -11.79 -6.49 9.68
N TYR A 161 -12.38 -5.32 9.99
CA TYR A 161 -11.72 -4.00 9.90
C TYR A 161 -11.59 -3.30 11.25
N ALA A 162 -11.21 -4.04 12.30
CA ALA A 162 -11.03 -3.48 13.65
C ALA A 162 -9.97 -2.36 13.69
N ASN A 163 -8.91 -2.47 12.87
CA ASN A 163 -7.84 -1.49 12.75
C ASN A 163 -7.93 -0.67 11.46
N SER A 164 -9.11 -0.61 10.84
CA SER A 164 -9.43 0.26 9.70
C SER A 164 -8.39 0.19 8.55
N ASP A 165 -7.47 1.17 8.45
CA ASP A 165 -6.50 1.25 7.36
C ASP A 165 -5.46 0.11 7.35
N ILE A 166 -5.06 -0.40 8.52
CA ILE A 166 -4.11 -1.53 8.60
C ILE A 166 -4.76 -2.81 8.06
N ASP A 167 -6.01 -3.06 8.43
CA ASP A 167 -6.74 -4.23 7.95
C ASP A 167 -7.03 -4.11 6.44
N ARG A 168 -7.29 -2.89 5.93
CA ARG A 168 -7.39 -2.64 4.49
C ARG A 168 -6.10 -3.03 3.75
N LEU A 169 -4.93 -2.70 4.28
CA LEU A 169 -3.65 -3.12 3.67
C LEU A 169 -3.53 -4.64 3.62
N ASN A 170 -3.98 -5.35 4.66
CA ASN A 170 -4.00 -6.81 4.68
C ASN A 170 -4.95 -7.38 3.62
N MET A 171 -6.13 -6.79 3.47
CA MET A 171 -7.11 -7.21 2.45
C MET A 171 -6.60 -6.96 1.03
N GLN A 172 -5.96 -5.83 0.76
CA GLN A 172 -5.38 -5.51 -0.56
C GLN A 172 -4.39 -6.56 -1.06
N ARG A 173 -3.78 -7.36 -0.18
CA ARG A 173 -2.84 -8.43 -0.56
C ARG A 173 -3.49 -9.53 -1.37
N TYR A 174 -4.74 -9.88 -1.08
CA TYR A 174 -5.51 -10.84 -1.87
C TYR A 174 -5.80 -10.31 -3.28
N PHE A 175 -6.02 -8.99 -3.41
CA PHE A 175 -6.16 -8.34 -4.71
C PHE A 175 -4.84 -8.40 -5.49
N TYR A 176 -3.70 -8.10 -4.88
CA TYR A 176 -2.39 -8.19 -5.55
C TYR A 176 -2.09 -9.62 -5.99
N ALA A 177 -2.41 -10.63 -5.18
CA ALA A 177 -2.26 -12.03 -5.54
C ALA A 177 -3.14 -12.39 -6.75
N GLY A 178 -4.41 -12.00 -6.75
CA GLY A 178 -5.33 -12.19 -7.88
C GLY A 178 -4.87 -11.48 -9.15
N LEU A 179 -4.45 -10.22 -9.03
CA LEU A 179 -3.92 -9.44 -10.15
C LEU A 179 -2.67 -10.12 -10.76
N PHE A 180 -1.76 -10.60 -9.92
CA PHE A 180 -0.59 -11.32 -10.37
C PHE A 180 -0.96 -12.59 -11.15
N LYS A 181 -1.86 -13.40 -10.63
CA LYS A 181 -2.38 -14.59 -11.31
C LYS A 181 -3.00 -14.23 -12.67
N ARG A 182 -3.82 -13.17 -12.71
CA ARG A 182 -4.49 -12.72 -13.91
C ARG A 182 -3.50 -12.28 -14.99
N VAL A 183 -2.58 -11.39 -14.66
CA VAL A 183 -1.54 -10.91 -15.59
C VAL A 183 -0.71 -12.07 -16.14
N ARG A 184 -0.34 -13.02 -15.29
CA ARG A 184 0.42 -14.21 -15.70
C ARG A 184 -0.38 -15.11 -16.62
N SER A 185 -1.70 -15.25 -16.43
CA SER A 185 -2.58 -16.09 -17.25
C SER A 185 -2.89 -15.51 -18.63
N MET A 186 -2.87 -14.18 -18.77
CA MET A 186 -3.19 -13.51 -20.04
C MET A 186 -2.10 -13.68 -21.11
N GLY A 187 -0.87 -13.92 -20.69
CA GLY A 187 0.27 -13.89 -21.60
C GLY A 187 0.75 -12.48 -21.92
N ILE A 188 2.05 -12.37 -22.23
CA ILE A 188 2.71 -11.07 -22.35
C ILE A 188 2.16 -10.21 -23.48
N THR A 189 1.76 -10.82 -24.60
CA THR A 189 1.25 -10.07 -25.77
C THR A 189 -0.07 -9.39 -25.45
N ASP A 190 -0.97 -10.07 -24.75
CA ASP A 190 -2.26 -9.51 -24.39
C ASP A 190 -2.12 -8.39 -23.36
N VAL A 191 -1.24 -8.57 -22.37
CA VAL A 191 -0.93 -7.51 -21.39
C VAL A 191 -0.35 -6.29 -22.10
N LEU A 192 0.62 -6.46 -23.02
CA LEU A 192 1.21 -5.35 -23.78
C LEU A 192 0.19 -4.61 -24.66
N ASN A 193 -0.76 -5.34 -25.24
CA ASN A 193 -1.83 -4.74 -26.05
C ASN A 193 -2.82 -3.92 -25.22
N GLN A 194 -3.05 -4.29 -23.97
CA GLN A 194 -3.94 -3.59 -23.04
C GLN A 194 -3.30 -2.32 -22.43
N LEU A 195 -1.97 -2.32 -22.24
CA LEU A 195 -1.27 -1.22 -21.58
C LEU A 195 -1.57 0.17 -22.16
N PRO A 196 -1.53 0.40 -23.49
CA PRO A 196 -1.73 1.74 -24.02
C PRO A 196 -3.12 2.30 -23.71
N LEU A 197 -4.13 1.44 -23.56
CA LEU A 197 -5.50 1.86 -23.25
C LEU A 197 -5.60 2.42 -21.83
N VAL A 198 -4.90 1.80 -20.89
CA VAL A 198 -4.92 2.19 -19.47
C VAL A 198 -3.88 3.29 -19.19
N PHE A 199 -2.69 3.21 -19.80
CA PHE A 199 -1.60 4.16 -19.55
C PHE A 199 -1.86 5.56 -20.13
N ASN A 200 -2.58 5.68 -21.24
CA ASN A 200 -2.75 6.97 -21.90
C ASN A 200 -3.63 7.96 -21.13
N ASN A 201 -4.49 7.48 -20.24
CA ASN A 201 -5.51 8.32 -19.62
C ASN A 201 -5.35 8.46 -18.10
N TYR A 202 -4.91 7.39 -17.39
CA TYR A 202 -5.10 7.28 -15.95
C TYR A 202 -3.86 6.82 -15.18
N ILE A 203 -2.81 6.35 -15.87
CA ILE A 203 -1.54 5.96 -15.26
C ILE A 203 -0.47 6.95 -15.69
N HIS A 204 0.21 7.54 -14.71
CA HIS A 204 1.36 8.39 -14.97
C HIS A 204 2.63 7.72 -14.42
N THR A 205 3.70 7.75 -15.22
CA THR A 205 5.00 7.19 -14.84
C THR A 205 6.11 7.92 -15.58
N ASP A 206 7.28 7.92 -14.98
CA ASP A 206 8.53 8.38 -15.59
C ASP A 206 9.28 7.27 -16.35
N MET A 207 8.74 6.04 -16.39
CA MET A 207 9.28 4.95 -17.18
C MET A 207 8.93 5.09 -18.66
N ASP A 208 9.91 4.83 -19.53
CA ASP A 208 9.63 4.65 -20.96
C ASP A 208 8.95 3.29 -21.23
N LEU A 209 8.21 3.21 -22.37
CA LEU A 209 7.47 2.00 -22.75
C LEU A 209 8.38 0.76 -22.92
N THR A 210 9.64 0.96 -23.31
CA THR A 210 10.59 -0.14 -23.49
C THR A 210 10.97 -0.73 -22.14
N THR A 211 11.18 0.11 -21.15
CA THR A 211 11.45 -0.30 -19.76
C THR A 211 10.26 -1.04 -19.18
N ILE A 212 9.05 -0.52 -19.35
CA ILE A 212 7.81 -1.18 -18.91
C ILE A 212 7.68 -2.57 -19.57
N ALA A 213 7.86 -2.67 -20.89
CA ALA A 213 7.76 -3.94 -21.59
C ALA A 213 8.78 -4.98 -21.10
N LYS A 214 10.04 -4.58 -20.88
CA LYS A 214 11.08 -5.47 -20.32
C LYS A 214 10.74 -5.94 -18.91
N MET A 215 10.18 -5.07 -18.08
CA MET A 215 9.77 -5.42 -16.74
C MET A 215 8.60 -6.39 -16.73
N LEU A 216 7.60 -6.19 -17.59
CA LEU A 216 6.46 -7.11 -17.72
C LEU A 216 6.88 -8.49 -18.17
N VAL A 217 7.78 -8.59 -19.15
CA VAL A 217 8.36 -9.90 -19.57
C VAL A 217 9.05 -10.58 -18.39
N SER A 218 9.76 -9.83 -17.57
CA SER A 218 10.42 -10.38 -16.38
C SER A 218 9.42 -10.77 -15.31
N PHE A 219 8.40 -9.94 -15.09
CA PHE A 219 7.33 -10.15 -14.12
C PHE A 219 6.56 -11.47 -14.38
N THR A 220 6.20 -11.76 -15.62
CA THR A 220 5.47 -12.99 -15.95
C THR A 220 6.27 -14.28 -15.67
N ARG A 221 7.58 -14.17 -15.45
CA ARG A 221 8.47 -15.31 -15.14
C ARG A 221 8.71 -15.51 -13.66
N ILE A 222 8.26 -14.58 -12.80
CA ILE A 222 8.44 -14.72 -11.36
C ILE A 222 7.50 -15.80 -10.83
N ASP A 223 8.05 -16.70 -10.02
CA ASP A 223 7.25 -17.66 -9.26
C ASP A 223 6.51 -16.94 -8.13
N SER A 224 5.25 -17.33 -7.87
CA SER A 224 4.46 -16.76 -6.77
C SER A 224 5.12 -16.94 -5.38
N ALA A 225 5.92 -17.98 -5.21
CA ALA A 225 6.73 -18.18 -4.01
C ALA A 225 7.84 -17.13 -3.83
N ASN A 226 8.21 -16.39 -4.88
CA ASN A 226 9.20 -15.34 -4.86
C ASN A 226 8.59 -13.92 -4.88
N ILE A 227 7.28 -13.79 -4.73
CA ILE A 227 6.58 -12.52 -4.55
C ILE A 227 6.23 -12.35 -3.09
N MET A 228 6.91 -11.41 -2.45
CA MET A 228 6.76 -11.10 -1.04
C MET A 228 5.96 -9.82 -0.86
N LEU A 229 5.06 -9.83 0.11
CA LEU A 229 4.27 -8.70 0.59
C LEU A 229 4.62 -8.45 2.05
N ALA A 230 4.83 -7.20 2.42
CA ALA A 230 5.04 -6.75 3.78
C ALA A 230 4.40 -5.39 3.99
N GLN A 231 4.26 -4.97 5.24
CA GLN A 231 3.87 -3.60 5.59
C GLN A 231 4.84 -3.03 6.63
N THR A 232 5.00 -1.71 6.64
CA THR A 232 5.82 -1.08 7.67
C THR A 232 5.13 -1.19 9.03
N PRO A 233 5.82 -1.71 10.08
CA PRO A 233 5.30 -1.73 11.43
C PRO A 233 5.05 -0.31 11.96
N VAL A 234 3.92 -0.12 12.65
CA VAL A 234 3.53 1.18 13.21
C VAL A 234 2.90 1.03 14.59
N PHE A 235 3.07 2.03 15.43
CA PHE A 235 2.34 2.15 16.68
C PHE A 235 0.98 2.77 16.44
N MET A 236 -0.06 2.15 17.00
CA MET A 236 -1.44 2.61 16.99
C MET A 236 -1.76 3.45 18.23
N GLY A 237 -3.00 3.93 18.34
CA GLY A 237 -3.48 4.66 19.52
C GLY A 237 -2.90 6.06 19.67
N VAL A 238 -2.48 6.66 18.55
CA VAL A 238 -2.02 8.04 18.49
C VAL A 238 -3.23 8.97 18.66
N PRO A 239 -3.24 9.93 19.59
CA PRO A 239 -4.27 10.96 19.62
C PRO A 239 -4.29 11.75 18.31
N ASN A 240 -5.47 12.19 17.88
CA ASN A 240 -5.59 12.96 16.65
C ASN A 240 -4.65 14.17 16.65
N VAL A 241 -3.85 14.27 15.61
CA VAL A 241 -2.81 15.29 15.44
C VAL A 241 -3.39 16.54 14.81
N GLY A 242 -3.00 17.71 15.30
CA GLY A 242 -3.48 18.98 14.76
C GLY A 242 -4.92 19.32 15.15
N LYS A 243 -5.45 18.75 16.24
CA LYS A 243 -6.79 19.04 16.78
C LYS A 243 -6.94 20.51 17.16
N THR A 244 -8.06 21.10 16.78
CA THR A 244 -8.47 22.47 17.14
C THR A 244 -9.87 22.46 17.76
N SER A 245 -10.40 23.61 18.14
CA SER A 245 -11.78 23.72 18.65
C SER A 245 -12.86 23.39 17.62
N SER A 246 -12.53 23.52 16.34
CA SER A 246 -13.45 23.30 15.20
C SER A 246 -13.08 22.12 14.30
N PHE A 247 -11.96 21.45 14.59
CA PHE A 247 -11.46 20.32 13.80
C PHE A 247 -10.90 19.24 14.71
N ASP A 248 -11.36 18.01 14.56
CA ASP A 248 -10.96 16.88 15.42
C ASP A 248 -9.53 16.40 15.22
N GLY A 249 -8.81 16.92 14.23
CA GLY A 249 -7.44 16.54 13.90
C GLY A 249 -7.38 15.34 12.95
N TYR A 250 -6.16 14.95 12.64
CA TYR A 250 -5.85 13.86 11.72
C TYR A 250 -5.54 12.57 12.48
N SER A 251 -6.16 11.46 12.09
CA SER A 251 -5.82 10.13 12.59
C SER A 251 -4.49 9.68 11.99
N CYS A 252 -3.46 9.57 12.81
CA CYS A 252 -2.11 9.17 12.39
C CYS A 252 -1.70 7.85 13.06
N VAL A 253 -0.68 7.21 12.48
CA VAL A 253 0.09 6.14 13.10
C VAL A 253 1.56 6.56 13.17
N VAL A 254 2.28 6.11 14.19
CA VAL A 254 3.71 6.44 14.37
C VAL A 254 4.55 5.28 13.83
N PRO A 255 5.49 5.51 12.89
CA PRO A 255 6.41 4.47 12.43
C PRO A 255 7.24 3.87 13.58
N ASP A 256 7.34 2.54 13.62
CA ASP A 256 8.25 1.83 14.54
C ASP A 256 9.62 1.68 13.89
N ALA A 257 10.51 2.61 14.15
CA ALA A 257 11.82 2.67 13.50
C ALA A 257 12.67 1.41 13.73
N GLY A 258 12.61 0.79 14.91
CA GLY A 258 13.37 -0.43 15.22
C GLY A 258 12.88 -1.60 14.38
N SER A 259 11.58 -1.88 14.42
CA SER A 259 10.97 -2.97 13.64
C SER A 259 11.05 -2.71 12.13
N ILE A 260 10.97 -1.45 11.70
CA ILE A 260 11.16 -1.09 10.28
C ILE A 260 12.60 -1.36 9.84
N ALA A 261 13.61 -0.96 10.64
CA ALA A 261 15.02 -1.23 10.33
C ALA A 261 15.27 -2.74 10.18
N GLU A 262 14.75 -3.56 11.09
CA GLU A 262 14.84 -5.02 11.02
C GLU A 262 14.21 -5.58 9.74
N LEU A 263 12.99 -5.16 9.43
CA LEU A 263 12.28 -5.55 8.20
C LEU A 263 13.08 -5.18 6.94
N LEU A 264 13.53 -3.93 6.85
CA LEU A 264 14.27 -3.45 5.69
C LEU A 264 15.60 -4.18 5.52
N ASN A 265 16.35 -4.38 6.59
CA ASN A 265 17.64 -5.08 6.55
C ASN A 265 17.48 -6.56 6.16
N THR A 266 16.39 -7.19 6.60
CA THR A 266 16.13 -8.60 6.30
C THR A 266 15.74 -8.81 4.84
N TYR A 267 14.93 -7.91 4.24
CA TYR A 267 14.30 -8.20 2.96
C TYR A 267 14.62 -7.20 1.83
N PHE A 268 14.87 -5.94 2.13
CA PHE A 268 14.92 -4.88 1.11
C PHE A 268 16.30 -4.28 0.91
N ARG A 269 17.24 -4.47 1.83
CA ARG A 269 18.54 -3.79 1.81
C ARG A 269 19.74 -4.69 1.49
N ASN A 270 19.51 -5.85 0.92
CA ASN A 270 20.57 -6.80 0.55
C ASN A 270 21.63 -6.22 -0.41
N TYR A 271 21.31 -5.12 -1.12
CA TYR A 271 22.19 -4.49 -2.12
C TYR A 271 22.72 -3.12 -1.71
N THR A 272 22.12 -2.50 -0.68
CA THR A 272 22.49 -1.15 -0.23
C THR A 272 23.18 -1.15 1.14
N GLY A 273 23.29 -2.31 1.77
CA GLY A 273 23.80 -2.46 3.11
C GLY A 273 22.75 -2.14 4.19
N PRO A 274 23.01 -2.55 5.44
CA PRO A 274 22.08 -2.36 6.55
C PRO A 274 21.89 -0.88 6.90
N VAL A 275 20.78 -0.58 7.56
CA VAL A 275 20.43 0.72 8.13
C VAL A 275 20.01 0.54 9.57
N SER A 276 20.40 1.45 10.46
CA SER A 276 19.90 1.48 11.83
C SER A 276 18.65 2.38 11.96
N ALA A 277 17.93 2.22 13.06
CA ALA A 277 16.76 3.08 13.35
C ALA A 277 17.16 4.56 13.46
N GLU A 278 18.36 4.86 13.95
CA GLU A 278 18.86 6.22 14.13
C GLU A 278 19.29 6.88 12.82
N GLU A 279 19.65 6.09 11.81
CA GLU A 279 20.01 6.61 10.47
C GLU A 279 18.76 6.97 9.63
N MET A 280 17.60 6.43 10.00
CA MET A 280 16.33 6.79 9.38
C MET A 280 15.80 8.10 9.97
N ASN A 281 15.31 8.99 9.12
CA ASN A 281 14.74 10.27 9.54
C ASN A 281 13.22 10.14 9.80
N LEU A 282 12.79 9.05 10.46
CA LEU A 282 11.39 8.79 10.78
C LEU A 282 10.91 9.70 11.91
N VAL A 283 9.68 10.17 11.81
CA VAL A 283 9.03 10.94 12.87
C VAL A 283 8.45 9.96 13.90
N THR A 284 9.29 9.54 14.85
CA THR A 284 8.94 8.53 15.86
C THR A 284 8.81 9.08 17.27
N ASN A 285 9.52 10.15 17.58
CA ASN A 285 9.70 10.64 18.95
C ASN A 285 8.73 11.77 19.26
N ASN A 286 8.27 11.83 20.51
CA ASN A 286 7.46 12.88 21.11
C ASN A 286 5.94 12.84 20.82
N TRP A 287 5.43 11.86 20.06
CA TRP A 287 3.98 11.67 19.96
C TRP A 287 3.54 10.54 20.88
N PRO A 288 2.52 10.77 21.73
CA PRO A 288 1.90 9.70 22.51
C PRO A 288 1.35 8.63 21.55
N HIS A 289 1.63 7.38 21.83
CA HIS A 289 1.12 6.24 21.07
C HIS A 289 0.99 5.01 21.97
N GLY A 290 0.33 3.96 21.48
CA GLY A 290 0.29 2.67 22.13
C GLY A 290 1.68 2.04 22.26
N THR A 291 1.80 1.07 23.14
CA THR A 291 3.10 0.38 23.40
C THR A 291 3.37 -0.80 22.48
N ALA A 292 2.33 -1.31 21.80
CA ALA A 292 2.45 -2.42 20.87
C ALA A 292 2.50 -1.90 19.42
N SER A 293 3.49 -2.34 18.68
CA SER A 293 3.63 -2.13 17.25
C SER A 293 2.84 -3.17 16.48
N THR A 294 2.34 -2.79 15.30
CA THR A 294 1.78 -3.77 14.36
C THR A 294 2.87 -4.67 13.81
N SER A 295 2.51 -5.87 13.37
CA SER A 295 3.44 -6.76 12.68
C SER A 295 3.78 -6.23 11.28
N ALA A 296 4.99 -6.55 10.80
CA ALA A 296 5.37 -6.39 9.39
C ALA A 296 4.52 -7.28 8.45
N ASN A 297 3.85 -8.27 9.00
CA ASN A 297 2.97 -9.20 8.29
C ASN A 297 3.57 -9.67 6.96
N VAL A 298 4.77 -10.27 7.02
CA VAL A 298 5.48 -10.77 5.82
C VAL A 298 4.78 -12.02 5.30
N GLN A 299 4.32 -11.96 4.05
CA GLN A 299 3.61 -13.05 3.38
C GLN A 299 4.13 -13.22 1.95
N PHE A 300 4.06 -14.44 1.44
CA PHE A 300 4.35 -14.73 0.03
C PHE A 300 3.06 -15.07 -0.71
N VAL A 301 2.93 -14.61 -1.95
CA VAL A 301 1.73 -14.83 -2.77
C VAL A 301 1.38 -16.32 -2.87
N GLY A 302 2.39 -17.18 -3.06
CA GLY A 302 2.15 -18.64 -3.10
C GLY A 302 1.65 -19.22 -1.78
N GLN A 303 1.94 -18.60 -0.64
CA GLN A 303 1.39 -18.99 0.66
C GLN A 303 -0.06 -18.51 0.82
N LEU A 304 -0.35 -17.26 0.45
CA LEU A 304 -1.70 -16.70 0.45
C LEU A 304 -2.67 -17.56 -0.38
N ASP A 305 -2.23 -18.03 -1.54
CA ASP A 305 -3.02 -18.91 -2.38
C ASP A 305 -3.33 -20.23 -1.67
N LYS A 306 -2.32 -20.86 -1.06
CA LYS A 306 -2.49 -22.10 -0.34
C LYS A 306 -3.39 -21.94 0.90
N GLU A 307 -3.18 -20.90 1.69
CA GLU A 307 -3.99 -20.60 2.87
C GLU A 307 -5.47 -20.38 2.48
N SER A 308 -5.71 -19.69 1.36
CA SER A 308 -7.06 -19.47 0.83
C SER A 308 -7.75 -20.78 0.40
N ASP A 309 -7.01 -21.67 -0.27
CA ASP A 309 -7.51 -22.97 -0.68
C ASP A 309 -7.79 -23.88 0.54
N ASP A 310 -6.89 -23.90 1.52
CA ASP A 310 -7.02 -24.66 2.76
C ASP A 310 -8.22 -24.17 3.60
N ALA A 311 -8.47 -22.84 3.66
CA ALA A 311 -9.61 -22.26 4.34
C ALA A 311 -10.96 -22.72 3.73
N ILE A 312 -11.04 -22.76 2.40
CA ILE A 312 -12.24 -23.28 1.71
C ILE A 312 -12.46 -24.75 2.03
N LEU A 313 -11.39 -25.55 2.01
CA LEU A 313 -11.47 -26.98 2.28
C LEU A 313 -11.85 -27.31 3.73
N SER A 314 -11.40 -26.49 4.68
CA SER A 314 -11.71 -26.67 6.11
C SER A 314 -13.04 -26.05 6.53
N GLY A 315 -13.63 -25.19 5.70
CA GLY A 315 -14.78 -24.38 6.06
C GLY A 315 -14.43 -23.28 7.08
N ASP A 316 -13.14 -22.99 7.26
CA ASP A 316 -12.66 -21.96 8.16
C ASP A 316 -12.86 -20.58 7.53
N THR A 317 -13.43 -19.67 8.32
CA THR A 317 -13.83 -18.36 7.83
C THR A 317 -12.86 -17.24 8.23
N ASP A 318 -11.81 -17.54 9.03
CA ASP A 318 -10.96 -16.54 9.67
C ASP A 318 -9.52 -16.49 9.13
N VAL A 319 -9.31 -16.60 7.83
CA VAL A 319 -7.96 -16.51 7.22
C VAL A 319 -7.44 -15.07 7.09
N ALA A 320 -8.30 -14.07 7.28
CA ALA A 320 -7.91 -12.66 7.19
C ALA A 320 -7.19 -12.20 8.45
N GLY A 321 -5.87 -12.27 8.45
CA GLY A 321 -5.04 -11.43 9.30
C GLY A 321 -5.07 -11.73 10.79
N ALA A 322 -4.87 -12.97 11.16
CA ALA A 322 -4.51 -13.31 12.54
C ALA A 322 -3.12 -12.78 12.90
N THR A 323 -2.98 -11.48 13.02
CA THR A 323 -2.00 -10.89 13.91
C THR A 323 -2.64 -10.84 15.30
N THR A 324 -2.85 -11.97 15.89
CA THR A 324 -3.12 -12.02 17.32
C THR A 324 -1.83 -11.63 18.03
N THR A 325 -1.74 -10.37 18.42
CA THR A 325 -0.97 -10.03 19.59
C THR A 325 -1.62 -10.78 20.75
N ASP A 326 -0.96 -11.81 21.26
CA ASP A 326 -1.29 -12.39 22.57
C ASP A 326 -1.15 -11.33 23.64
N GLY A 327 -2.20 -10.56 23.82
CA GLY A 327 -2.46 -9.72 24.96
C GLY A 327 -3.32 -10.52 25.94
N GLN A 328 -2.70 -11.46 26.68
CA GLN A 328 -3.35 -11.99 27.85
C GLN A 328 -3.67 -10.83 28.82
N ALA A 329 -4.93 -10.42 28.81
CA ALA A 329 -5.50 -9.72 29.94
C ALA A 329 -5.62 -10.70 31.08
N ALA A 330 -4.66 -10.70 32.00
CA ALA A 330 -4.80 -11.34 33.30
C ALA A 330 -5.91 -10.59 34.03
N GLY A 331 -6.99 -11.33 34.34
CA GLY A 331 -8.08 -10.83 35.15
C GLY A 331 -7.68 -10.63 36.61
N GLN A 332 -8.25 -9.66 37.22
CA GLN A 332 -9.02 -9.70 38.49
C GLN A 332 -9.67 -8.36 38.68
#